data_934107f695ca79d096330ae663cee99b
#
_entry.id   934107f695ca79d096330ae663cee99b
#
_cell.length_a   1.000
_cell.length_b   1.000
_cell.length_c   1.000
_cell.angle_alpha   90.00
_cell.angle_beta   90.00
_cell.angle_gamma   90.00
#
_symmetry.space_group_name_H-M   'P 1'
#
loop_
_entity.id
_entity.type
_entity.pdbx_description
1 polymer ?
#
loop_
_entity_poly.entity_id
_entity_poly.type
_entity_poly.pdbx_seq_one_letter_code
_entity_poly.pdbx_strand_id
1 'polypeptide(L)'
;MIVLGVDPGLRATGYGVVEGSSAGIHVVAFGVVRSADGAGLSTRLLEIHQHLSAIVGTHRPALLAVEDLYTAQRFPRTAILMGHVRGIICLAAAQGHVDVLALPPAAVKHTITGFGAATKPQMQAAVRRLLGLPSPVDGHAADALAMALTALSRAGYALRPRALSGGVAP
;
A
#
# COMPACT_ATOMS: atom_id res chain seq x y z
N MET A 1 14.22 3.07 7.60
CA MET A 1 13.88 2.20 6.43
C MET A 1 12.61 2.73 5.79
N ILE A 2 12.63 3.04 4.49
CA ILE A 2 11.44 3.46 3.74
C ILE A 2 10.82 2.24 3.05
N VAL A 3 9.52 2.09 3.15
CA VAL A 3 8.74 1.02 2.50
C VAL A 3 7.62 1.64 1.68
N LEU A 4 7.44 1.18 0.44
CA LEU A 4 6.31 1.49 -0.42
C LEU A 4 5.31 0.33 -0.36
N GLY A 5 4.11 0.57 0.14
CA GLY A 5 2.98 -0.36 0.02
C GLY A 5 2.16 -0.02 -1.23
N VAL A 6 1.69 -1.03 -1.93
CA VAL A 6 0.86 -0.85 -3.14
C VAL A 6 -0.36 -1.78 -3.09
N ASP A 7 -1.56 -1.19 -3.17
CA ASP A 7 -2.83 -1.92 -3.36
C ASP A 7 -3.18 -1.94 -4.85
N PRO A 8 -2.99 -3.09 -5.54
CA PRO A 8 -3.17 -3.17 -6.98
C PRO A 8 -4.62 -3.00 -7.40
N GLY A 9 -4.89 -2.14 -8.38
CA GLY A 9 -6.19 -2.00 -9.01
C GLY A 9 -6.10 -1.34 -10.37
N LEU A 10 -6.81 -1.87 -11.38
CA LEU A 10 -6.74 -1.34 -12.75
C LEU A 10 -7.37 0.05 -12.89
N ARG A 11 -8.40 0.36 -12.11
CA ARG A 11 -9.07 1.68 -12.11
C ARG A 11 -8.49 2.63 -11.07
N ALA A 12 -8.06 2.08 -9.96
CA ALA A 12 -7.53 2.81 -8.83
C ALA A 12 -6.46 1.94 -8.15
N THR A 13 -5.21 2.37 -8.19
CA THR A 13 -4.10 1.74 -7.48
C THR A 13 -3.73 2.59 -6.28
N GLY A 14 -3.88 2.05 -5.08
CA GLY A 14 -3.44 2.71 -3.86
C GLY A 14 -1.93 2.64 -3.68
N TYR A 15 -1.32 3.69 -3.12
CA TYR A 15 0.07 3.67 -2.68
C TYR A 15 0.22 4.32 -1.30
N GLY A 16 1.20 3.84 -0.55
CA GLY A 16 1.57 4.39 0.75
C GLY A 16 3.06 4.24 1.01
N VAL A 17 3.75 5.36 1.21
CA VAL A 17 5.17 5.42 1.55
C VAL A 17 5.30 5.68 3.03
N VAL A 18 5.94 4.77 3.74
CA VAL A 18 6.06 4.82 5.20
C VAL A 18 7.51 4.63 5.58
N GLU A 19 8.00 5.45 6.50
CA GLU A 19 9.33 5.35 7.06
C GLU A 19 9.30 4.79 8.48
N GLY A 20 10.11 3.76 8.71
CA GLY A 20 10.42 3.23 10.04
C GLY A 20 11.81 3.68 10.49
N SER A 21 11.90 4.24 11.70
CA SER A 21 13.12 4.71 12.33
C SER A 21 13.14 4.36 13.83
N SER A 22 14.23 4.68 14.53
CA SER A 22 14.29 4.58 16.00
C SER A 22 13.30 5.51 16.71
N ALA A 23 12.90 6.60 16.06
CA ALA A 23 11.91 7.54 16.59
C ALA A 23 10.46 7.07 16.36
N GLY A 24 10.27 5.96 15.62
CA GLY A 24 8.95 5.39 15.31
C GLY A 24 8.65 5.36 13.82
N ILE A 25 7.36 5.24 13.49
CA ILE A 25 6.89 5.10 12.13
C ILE A 25 6.19 6.39 11.67
N HIS A 26 6.51 6.86 10.47
CA HIS A 26 5.96 8.08 9.88
C HIS A 26 5.43 7.82 8.47
N VAL A 27 4.33 8.48 8.12
CA VAL A 27 3.86 8.54 6.73
C VAL A 27 4.68 9.61 5.99
N VAL A 28 5.24 9.22 4.86
CA VAL A 28 5.98 10.13 3.96
C VAL A 28 5.07 10.65 2.86
N ALA A 29 4.33 9.73 2.21
CA ALA A 29 3.37 10.04 1.16
C ALA A 29 2.32 8.93 1.06
N PHE A 30 1.13 9.25 0.61
CA PHE A 30 0.12 8.26 0.24
C PHE A 30 -0.89 8.86 -0.73
N GLY A 31 -1.60 8.01 -1.46
CA GLY A 31 -2.63 8.43 -2.39
C GLY A 31 -3.15 7.30 -3.24
N VAL A 32 -3.85 7.69 -4.30
CA VAL A 32 -4.44 6.78 -5.28
C VAL A 32 -4.12 7.26 -6.68
N VAL A 33 -3.50 6.41 -7.47
CA VAL A 33 -3.34 6.58 -8.91
C VAL A 33 -4.63 6.12 -9.58
N ARG A 34 -5.33 7.03 -10.22
CA ARG A 34 -6.57 6.74 -10.97
C ARG A 34 -6.27 6.78 -12.45
N SER A 35 -6.59 5.68 -13.15
CA SER A 35 -6.51 5.66 -14.61
C SER A 35 -7.72 6.34 -15.23
N ALA A 36 -7.54 6.92 -16.42
CA ALA A 36 -8.59 7.63 -17.13
C ALA A 36 -9.80 6.73 -17.44
N ASP A 37 -11.01 7.27 -17.27
CA ASP A 37 -12.24 6.56 -17.66
C ASP A 37 -12.27 6.34 -19.17
N GLY A 38 -12.74 5.16 -19.59
CA GLY A 38 -12.79 4.78 -20.99
C GLY A 38 -11.44 4.38 -21.61
N ALA A 39 -10.31 4.58 -20.91
CA ALA A 39 -8.99 4.17 -21.42
C ALA A 39 -8.87 2.65 -21.61
N GLY A 40 -8.19 2.23 -22.67
CA GLY A 40 -7.85 0.83 -22.92
C GLY A 40 -6.88 0.27 -21.87
N LEU A 41 -6.76 -1.06 -21.82
CA LEU A 41 -5.91 -1.76 -20.86
C LEU A 41 -4.46 -1.26 -20.90
N SER A 42 -3.84 -1.18 -22.07
CA SER A 42 -2.44 -0.75 -22.23
C SER A 42 -2.17 0.65 -21.72
N THR A 43 -3.09 1.60 -21.99
CA THR A 43 -2.99 2.98 -21.53
C THR A 43 -3.07 3.04 -19.99
N ARG A 44 -4.02 2.32 -19.38
CA ARG A 44 -4.13 2.25 -17.91
C ARG A 44 -2.87 1.66 -17.26
N LEU A 45 -2.32 0.60 -17.84
CA LEU A 45 -1.11 -0.02 -17.33
C LEU A 45 0.08 0.95 -17.45
N LEU A 46 0.20 1.70 -18.54
CA LEU A 46 1.24 2.70 -18.72
C LEU A 46 1.13 3.83 -17.66
N GLU A 47 -0.07 4.37 -17.45
CA GLU A 47 -0.31 5.42 -16.45
C GLU A 47 0.08 4.95 -15.04
N ILE A 48 -0.36 3.75 -14.63
CA ILE A 48 -0.01 3.18 -13.33
C ILE A 48 1.51 2.98 -13.20
N HIS A 49 2.14 2.42 -14.24
CA HIS A 49 3.58 2.20 -14.27
C HIS A 49 4.36 3.52 -14.10
N GLN A 50 4.02 4.56 -14.88
CA GLN A 50 4.69 5.86 -14.83
C GLN A 50 4.60 6.50 -13.44
N HIS A 51 3.41 6.48 -12.82
CA HIS A 51 3.24 7.01 -11.48
C HIS A 51 4.03 6.23 -10.42
N LEU A 52 3.99 4.90 -10.47
CA LEU A 52 4.75 4.08 -9.52
C LEU A 52 6.26 4.23 -9.70
N SER A 53 6.75 4.32 -10.94
CA SER A 53 8.16 4.58 -11.23
C SER A 53 8.60 5.94 -10.69
N ALA A 54 7.76 6.97 -10.80
CA ALA A 54 8.03 8.29 -10.23
C ALA A 54 8.08 8.23 -8.68
N ILE A 55 7.15 7.51 -8.04
CA ILE A 55 7.13 7.32 -6.58
C ILE A 55 8.38 6.58 -6.12
N VAL A 56 8.77 5.50 -6.80
CA VAL A 56 10.00 4.74 -6.51
C VAL A 56 11.24 5.63 -6.67
N GLY A 57 11.33 6.38 -7.76
CA GLY A 57 12.46 7.28 -8.02
C GLY A 57 12.59 8.42 -7.00
N THR A 58 11.45 8.98 -6.57
CA THR A 58 11.41 10.07 -5.60
C THR A 58 11.76 9.61 -4.19
N HIS A 59 11.17 8.52 -3.74
CA HIS A 59 11.26 8.09 -2.34
C HIS A 59 12.32 7.01 -2.09
N ARG A 60 12.81 6.36 -3.14
CA ARG A 60 13.85 5.31 -3.08
C ARG A 60 13.60 4.30 -1.96
N PRO A 61 12.42 3.63 -1.95
CA PRO A 61 12.10 2.69 -0.89
C PRO A 61 13.08 1.52 -0.89
N ALA A 62 13.42 1.02 0.28
CA ALA A 62 14.23 -0.19 0.42
C ALA A 62 13.44 -1.47 0.09
N LEU A 63 12.10 -1.39 0.12
CA LEU A 63 11.21 -2.52 -0.11
C LEU A 63 9.86 -2.03 -0.65
N LEU A 64 9.30 -2.78 -1.62
CA LEU A 64 7.92 -2.63 -2.09
C LEU A 64 7.08 -3.79 -1.58
N ALA A 65 6.03 -3.49 -0.79
CA ALA A 65 5.08 -4.47 -0.29
C ALA A 65 3.80 -4.44 -1.13
N VAL A 66 3.34 -5.58 -1.59
CA VAL A 66 2.14 -5.73 -2.41
C VAL A 66 1.32 -6.94 -1.97
N GLU A 67 0.00 -6.90 -2.15
CA GLU A 67 -0.85 -8.03 -1.83
C GLU A 67 -0.49 -9.25 -2.68
N ASP A 68 -0.45 -10.43 -2.06
CA ASP A 68 -0.25 -11.67 -2.77
C ASP A 68 -1.53 -12.09 -3.51
N LEU A 69 -1.38 -12.43 -4.79
CA LEU A 69 -2.49 -12.92 -5.60
C LEU A 69 -2.74 -14.39 -5.29
N TYR A 70 -3.69 -14.65 -4.40
CA TYR A 70 -4.18 -16.00 -4.19
C TYR A 70 -5.10 -16.42 -5.35
N THR A 71 -4.87 -17.62 -5.89
CA THR A 71 -5.59 -18.21 -7.03
C THR A 71 -7.07 -18.55 -6.75
N ALA A 72 -7.60 -18.23 -5.58
CA ALA A 72 -9.00 -18.48 -5.20
C ALA A 72 -9.97 -17.40 -5.73
N GLN A 73 -9.63 -16.68 -6.78
CA GLN A 73 -10.57 -15.74 -7.38
C GLN A 73 -11.65 -16.48 -8.17
N ARG A 74 -12.90 -16.31 -7.74
CA ARG A 74 -14.10 -16.86 -8.42
C ARG A 74 -14.29 -16.31 -9.84
N PHE A 75 -13.53 -15.31 -10.26
CA PHE A 75 -13.64 -14.64 -11.54
C PHE A 75 -12.30 -14.64 -12.29
N PRO A 76 -12.07 -15.59 -13.23
CA PRO A 76 -10.81 -15.71 -13.96
C PRO A 76 -10.38 -14.43 -14.68
N ARG A 77 -11.34 -13.69 -15.26
CA ARG A 77 -11.05 -12.43 -15.97
C ARG A 77 -10.47 -11.36 -15.05
N THR A 78 -10.99 -11.23 -13.84
CA THR A 78 -10.45 -10.29 -12.85
C THR A 78 -9.05 -10.69 -12.43
N ALA A 79 -8.80 -11.98 -12.23
CA ALA A 79 -7.47 -12.49 -11.89
C ALA A 79 -6.43 -12.16 -12.96
N ILE A 80 -6.77 -12.33 -14.25
CA ILE A 80 -5.90 -11.97 -15.38
C ILE A 80 -5.58 -10.46 -15.35
N LEU A 81 -6.60 -9.60 -15.20
CA LEU A 81 -6.39 -8.15 -15.15
C LEU A 81 -5.54 -7.73 -13.95
N MET A 82 -5.74 -8.33 -12.79
CA MET A 82 -4.91 -8.09 -11.60
C MET A 82 -3.48 -8.57 -11.80
N GLY A 83 -3.28 -9.68 -12.53
CA GLY A 83 -1.97 -10.16 -12.93
C GLY A 83 -1.21 -9.15 -13.78
N HIS A 84 -1.87 -8.48 -14.74
CA HIS A 84 -1.25 -7.41 -15.54
C HIS A 84 -0.82 -6.23 -14.65
N VAL A 85 -1.69 -5.75 -13.75
CA VAL A 85 -1.35 -4.65 -12.83
C VAL A 85 -0.18 -5.04 -11.93
N ARG A 86 -0.21 -6.26 -11.37
CA ARG A 86 0.89 -6.75 -10.54
C ARG A 86 2.21 -6.85 -11.32
N GLY A 87 2.16 -7.29 -12.57
CA GLY A 87 3.34 -7.38 -13.44
C GLY A 87 4.03 -6.02 -13.61
N ILE A 88 3.27 -4.96 -13.86
CA ILE A 88 3.85 -3.61 -13.99
C ILE A 88 4.34 -3.03 -12.67
N ILE A 89 3.73 -3.38 -11.54
CA ILE A 89 4.23 -3.02 -10.20
C ILE A 89 5.61 -3.64 -9.97
N CYS A 90 5.74 -4.95 -10.25
CA CYS A 90 7.02 -5.65 -10.17
C CYS A 90 8.07 -5.05 -11.14
N LEU A 91 7.65 -4.67 -12.35
CA LEU A 91 8.53 -4.02 -13.32
C LEU A 91 9.05 -2.68 -12.81
N ALA A 92 8.17 -1.83 -12.29
CA ALA A 92 8.55 -0.53 -11.71
C ALA A 92 9.52 -0.69 -10.53
N ALA A 93 9.30 -1.68 -9.67
CA ALA A 93 10.21 -2.01 -8.57
C ALA A 93 11.58 -2.46 -9.09
N ALA A 94 11.61 -3.39 -10.06
CA ALA A 94 12.84 -3.92 -10.64
C ALA A 94 13.67 -2.83 -11.34
N GLN A 95 13.03 -1.93 -12.08
CA GLN A 95 13.69 -0.77 -12.69
C GLN A 95 14.28 0.20 -11.66
N GLY A 96 13.65 0.30 -10.50
CA GLY A 96 14.16 1.08 -9.37
C GLY A 96 15.13 0.33 -8.45
N HIS A 97 15.50 -0.91 -8.77
CA HIS A 97 16.31 -1.80 -7.94
C HIS A 97 15.73 -2.02 -6.53
N VAL A 98 14.41 -2.13 -6.44
CA VAL A 98 13.66 -2.34 -5.18
C VAL A 98 13.15 -3.77 -5.11
N ASP A 99 13.41 -4.47 -4.02
CA ASP A 99 12.88 -5.80 -3.78
C ASP A 99 11.35 -5.77 -3.56
N VAL A 100 10.66 -6.82 -3.99
CA VAL A 100 9.20 -6.95 -3.85
C VAL A 100 8.85 -8.00 -2.82
N LEU A 101 8.07 -7.61 -1.81
CA LEU A 101 7.51 -8.49 -0.79
C LEU A 101 6.03 -8.73 -1.04
N ALA A 102 5.64 -9.96 -1.35
CA ALA A 102 4.25 -10.38 -1.42
C ALA A 102 3.70 -10.68 -0.01
N LEU A 103 2.53 -10.12 0.31
CA LEU A 103 1.91 -10.25 1.62
C LEU A 103 0.52 -10.90 1.50
N PRO A 104 0.28 -12.04 2.18
CA PRO A 104 -1.05 -12.63 2.25
C PRO A 104 -2.04 -11.69 2.96
N PRO A 105 -3.28 -11.53 2.44
CA PRO A 105 -4.30 -10.63 3.03
C PRO A 105 -4.55 -10.89 4.52
N ALA A 106 -4.63 -12.16 4.91
CA ALA A 106 -4.84 -12.54 6.31
C ALA A 106 -3.69 -12.09 7.23
N ALA A 107 -2.44 -12.14 6.73
CA ALA A 107 -1.27 -11.69 7.47
C ALA A 107 -1.29 -10.16 7.66
N VAL A 108 -1.68 -9.40 6.64
CA VAL A 108 -1.86 -7.95 6.73
C VAL A 108 -2.91 -7.61 7.79
N LYS A 109 -4.09 -8.22 7.70
CA LYS A 109 -5.17 -8.02 8.68
C LYS A 109 -4.72 -8.33 10.11
N HIS A 110 -4.08 -9.47 10.31
CA HIS A 110 -3.59 -9.87 11.64
C HIS A 110 -2.56 -8.87 12.19
N THR A 111 -1.60 -8.46 11.38
CA THR A 111 -0.57 -7.51 11.81
C THR A 111 -1.16 -6.16 12.21
N ILE A 112 -2.13 -5.64 11.46
CA ILE A 112 -2.68 -4.30 11.66
C ILE A 112 -3.71 -4.25 12.78
N THR A 113 -4.54 -5.28 12.91
CA THR A 113 -5.68 -5.27 13.85
C THR A 113 -5.54 -6.27 15.01
N GLY A 114 -4.58 -7.17 14.95
CA GLY A 114 -4.48 -8.34 15.84
C GLY A 114 -5.43 -9.48 15.48
N PHE A 115 -6.26 -9.32 14.43
CA PHE A 115 -7.30 -10.27 14.06
C PHE A 115 -7.40 -10.48 12.54
N GLY A 116 -7.15 -11.70 12.09
CA GLY A 116 -7.08 -12.03 10.64
C GLY A 116 -8.40 -11.93 9.87
N ALA A 117 -9.55 -11.91 10.55
CA ALA A 117 -10.88 -11.75 9.96
C ALA A 117 -11.42 -10.31 10.06
N ALA A 118 -10.57 -9.32 10.33
CA ALA A 118 -10.96 -7.93 10.43
C ALA A 118 -11.69 -7.44 9.18
N THR A 119 -12.74 -6.65 9.39
CA THR A 119 -13.49 -6.01 8.32
C THR A 119 -12.72 -4.81 7.73
N LYS A 120 -13.10 -4.38 6.52
CA LYS A 120 -12.47 -3.22 5.88
C LYS A 120 -12.53 -1.94 6.74
N PRO A 121 -13.66 -1.56 7.36
CA PRO A 121 -13.70 -0.42 8.28
C PRO A 121 -12.76 -0.56 9.48
N GLN A 122 -12.64 -1.76 10.05
CA GLN A 122 -11.73 -2.01 11.17
C GLN A 122 -10.26 -1.84 10.75
N MET A 123 -9.89 -2.33 9.57
CA MET A 123 -8.56 -2.13 8.98
C MET A 123 -8.24 -0.64 8.82
N GLN A 124 -9.15 0.12 8.19
CA GLN A 124 -8.97 1.56 7.96
C GLN A 124 -8.84 2.34 9.28
N ALA A 125 -9.66 2.03 10.28
CA ALA A 125 -9.57 2.65 11.59
C ALA A 125 -8.24 2.34 12.29
N ALA A 126 -7.76 1.09 12.20
CA ALA A 126 -6.48 0.69 12.78
C ALA A 126 -5.28 1.37 12.09
N VAL A 127 -5.26 1.44 10.76
CA VAL A 127 -4.23 2.16 10.00
C VAL A 127 -4.18 3.65 10.41
N ARG A 128 -5.33 4.30 10.46
CA ARG A 128 -5.42 5.70 10.88
C ARG A 128 -4.87 5.91 12.28
N ARG A 129 -5.23 5.05 13.23
CA ARG A 129 -4.73 5.11 14.62
C ARG A 129 -3.22 4.89 14.71
N LEU A 130 -2.68 3.91 13.97
CA LEU A 130 -1.25 3.61 13.98
C LEU A 130 -0.42 4.75 13.41
N LEU A 131 -0.93 5.44 12.38
CA LEU A 131 -0.22 6.50 11.68
C LEU A 131 -0.58 7.92 12.13
N GLY A 132 -1.57 8.07 13.04
CA GLY A 132 -2.03 9.37 13.51
C GLY A 132 -2.69 10.23 12.42
N LEU A 133 -3.39 9.61 11.47
CA LEU A 133 -4.02 10.32 10.36
C LEU A 133 -5.33 10.99 10.79
N PRO A 134 -5.51 12.31 10.54
CA PRO A 134 -6.60 13.10 11.14
C PRO A 134 -7.97 12.83 10.51
N SER A 135 -8.04 12.49 9.23
CA SER A 135 -9.29 12.33 8.49
C SER A 135 -9.41 10.94 7.83
N PRO A 136 -10.59 10.57 7.36
CA PRO A 136 -10.75 9.38 6.54
C PRO A 136 -9.78 9.39 5.35
N VAL A 137 -9.15 8.25 5.11
CA VAL A 137 -8.24 8.01 4.00
C VAL A 137 -8.99 7.18 2.97
N ASP A 138 -8.73 7.41 1.69
CA ASP A 138 -9.26 6.55 0.61
C ASP A 138 -8.93 5.07 0.90
N GLY A 139 -9.89 4.18 0.60
CA GLY A 139 -9.75 2.77 0.94
C GLY A 139 -8.53 2.10 0.32
N HIS A 140 -8.22 2.43 -0.94
CA HIS A 140 -7.04 1.88 -1.61
C HIS A 140 -5.73 2.39 -1.00
N ALA A 141 -5.68 3.67 -0.63
CA ALA A 141 -4.53 4.23 0.07
C ALA A 141 -4.35 3.62 1.47
N ALA A 142 -5.46 3.39 2.20
CA ALA A 142 -5.40 2.74 3.50
C ALA A 142 -4.91 1.28 3.41
N ASP A 143 -5.36 0.53 2.40
CA ASP A 143 -4.92 -0.84 2.15
C ASP A 143 -3.41 -0.87 1.79
N ALA A 144 -2.94 0.08 0.98
CA ALA A 144 -1.52 0.24 0.65
C ALA A 144 -0.67 0.60 1.89
N LEU A 145 -1.13 1.52 2.73
CA LEU A 145 -0.47 1.86 4.00
C LEU A 145 -0.40 0.66 4.95
N ALA A 146 -1.45 -0.18 4.99
CA ALA A 146 -1.46 -1.42 5.78
C ALA A 146 -0.36 -2.38 5.33
N MET A 147 -0.12 -2.50 4.03
CA MET A 147 0.97 -3.33 3.49
C MET A 147 2.34 -2.79 3.87
N ALA A 148 2.57 -1.48 3.76
CA ALA A 148 3.82 -0.85 4.17
C ALA A 148 4.10 -1.05 5.67
N LEU A 149 3.09 -0.86 6.52
CA LEU A 149 3.18 -1.11 7.96
C LEU A 149 3.49 -2.57 8.28
N THR A 150 2.84 -3.51 7.58
CA THR A 150 3.10 -4.95 7.76
C THR A 150 4.53 -5.31 7.39
N ALA A 151 5.06 -4.76 6.30
CA ALA A 151 6.44 -4.97 5.90
C ALA A 151 7.43 -4.39 6.92
N LEU A 152 7.18 -3.19 7.45
CA LEU A 152 7.97 -2.60 8.53
C LEU A 152 7.93 -3.45 9.81
N SER A 153 6.74 -3.96 10.19
CA SER A 153 6.61 -4.86 11.33
C SER A 153 7.44 -6.13 11.17
N ARG A 154 7.46 -6.73 9.97
CA ARG A 154 8.30 -7.90 9.67
C ARG A 154 9.81 -7.58 9.69
N ALA A 155 10.17 -6.34 9.40
CA ALA A 155 11.54 -5.85 9.50
C ALA A 155 11.93 -5.45 10.95
N GLY A 156 11.07 -5.71 11.94
CA GLY A 156 11.35 -5.48 13.36
C GLY A 156 10.93 -4.12 13.91
N TYR A 157 10.23 -3.29 13.13
CA TYR A 157 9.71 -2.01 13.62
C TYR A 157 8.41 -2.22 14.40
N ALA A 158 8.34 -1.68 15.63
CA ALA A 158 7.16 -1.80 16.48
C ALA A 158 6.02 -0.89 16.00
N LEU A 159 4.84 -1.48 15.75
CA LEU A 159 3.63 -0.74 15.42
C LEU A 159 3.00 -0.20 16.72
N ARG A 160 3.25 1.06 17.04
CA ARG A 160 2.65 1.74 18.20
C ARG A 160 1.67 2.81 17.73
N PRO A 161 0.46 2.91 18.30
CA PRO A 161 -0.45 4.00 17.99
C PRO A 161 0.21 5.35 18.19
N ARG A 162 0.07 6.24 17.22
CA ARG A 162 0.48 7.63 17.35
C ARG A 162 -0.64 8.46 17.96
N ALA A 163 -0.31 9.34 18.89
CA ALA A 163 -1.26 10.36 19.32
C ALA A 163 -1.68 11.16 18.08
N LEU A 164 -2.99 11.33 17.89
CA LEU A 164 -3.50 12.24 16.88
C LEU A 164 -2.87 13.60 17.16
N SER A 165 -2.10 14.13 16.23
CA SER A 165 -1.60 15.51 16.30
C SER A 165 -2.78 16.45 16.01
N GLY A 166 -3.68 16.53 16.97
CA GLY A 166 -4.81 17.41 17.04
C GLY A 166 -4.56 18.45 18.11
N GLY A 167 -3.95 19.53 17.76
CA GLY A 167 -3.75 20.68 18.60
C GLY A 167 -3.57 21.87 17.70
N VAL A 168 -4.67 22.38 17.12
CA VAL A 168 -4.74 23.81 16.90
C VAL A 168 -4.77 24.39 18.32
N ALA A 169 -3.65 24.96 18.74
CA ALA A 169 -3.63 25.84 19.89
C ALA A 169 -4.50 27.07 19.59
N PRO A 170 -5.18 27.63 20.60
CA PRO A 170 -6.05 28.80 20.45
C PRO A 170 -5.30 30.03 19.95
#